data_4e0aba891fdf02dbd72085901e8804a1
#
_entry.id   4e0aba891fdf02dbd72085901e8804a1
#
_cell.length_a   1.000
_cell.length_b   1.000
_cell.length_c   1.000
_cell.angle_alpha   90.00
_cell.angle_beta   90.00
_cell.angle_gamma   90.00
#
_symmetry.space_group_name_H-M   'P 1'
#
loop_
_entity.id
_entity.type
_entity.pdbx_description
1 polymer ?
#
loop_
_entity_poly.entity_id
_entity_poly.type
_entity_poly.pdbx_seq_one_letter_code
_entity_poly.pdbx_strand_id
1 'polypeptide(L)'
;MSNARIIEIPATRQIRSGKNNTMRKMRVAAYCRVSTEEEEQQGSFETQKLYYTEKINSTSEWELAGIYADDGISGIHTKKRDGFNQMIQDCKKKKIDLILTKSISRFARNTLDSIQYVRMLKAIGIAVIFEKENINTSTMNSEMILTVLSAFAQAESESISQNVARGKRMGFRQGKFPFPYGQILGYRKGLDGKPEVIPEEAEVIRMIFNSYLQGASLQTIK
;
A
#
# COMPACT_ATOMS: atom_id res chain seq x y z
N MET A 1 -21.90 -77.58 -0.84
CA MET A 1 -21.29 -77.12 -2.13
C MET A 1 -21.77 -75.70 -2.35
N SER A 2 -20.91 -74.71 -2.14
CA SER A 2 -21.26 -73.31 -2.24
C SER A 2 -20.91 -72.79 -3.66
N ASN A 3 -21.94 -72.38 -4.39
CA ASN A 3 -21.76 -71.77 -5.73
C ASN A 3 -21.23 -70.34 -5.59
N ALA A 4 -19.96 -70.12 -5.88
CA ALA A 4 -19.39 -68.80 -6.02
C ALA A 4 -19.93 -68.17 -7.32
N ARG A 5 -20.69 -67.05 -7.17
CA ARG A 5 -21.08 -66.20 -8.30
C ARG A 5 -19.88 -65.34 -8.72
N ILE A 6 -19.35 -65.58 -9.88
CA ILE A 6 -18.34 -64.69 -10.52
C ILE A 6 -19.12 -63.50 -11.08
N ILE A 7 -18.87 -62.30 -10.58
CA ILE A 7 -19.39 -61.02 -11.12
C ILE A 7 -18.31 -60.51 -12.08
N GLU A 8 -18.54 -60.61 -13.38
CA GLU A 8 -17.72 -59.91 -14.38
C GLU A 8 -18.00 -58.42 -14.28
N ILE A 9 -16.97 -57.65 -13.89
CA ILE A 9 -17.00 -56.17 -13.93
C ILE A 9 -16.57 -55.77 -15.36
N PRO A 10 -17.46 -55.15 -16.18
CA PRO A 10 -17.07 -54.69 -17.53
C PRO A 10 -15.95 -53.67 -17.44
N ALA A 11 -14.94 -53.82 -18.27
CA ALA A 11 -13.79 -52.95 -18.35
C ALA A 11 -14.24 -51.48 -18.49
N THR A 12 -13.83 -50.65 -17.53
CA THR A 12 -14.09 -49.23 -17.50
C THR A 12 -13.72 -48.61 -18.84
N ARG A 13 -14.66 -47.91 -19.45
CA ARG A 13 -14.51 -47.12 -20.66
C ARG A 13 -13.16 -46.39 -20.66
N GLN A 14 -12.29 -46.73 -21.60
CA GLN A 14 -11.05 -45.99 -21.84
C GLN A 14 -11.42 -44.51 -22.00
N ILE A 15 -11.03 -43.71 -21.02
CA ILE A 15 -11.08 -42.26 -21.15
C ILE A 15 -10.15 -41.94 -22.33
N ARG A 16 -10.74 -41.55 -23.44
CA ARG A 16 -9.98 -41.01 -24.58
C ARG A 16 -9.14 -39.86 -24.05
N SER A 17 -7.87 -40.08 -23.82
CA SER A 17 -6.85 -39.04 -23.66
C SER A 17 -6.64 -38.41 -25.03
N GLY A 18 -7.54 -37.50 -25.34
CA GLY A 18 -7.57 -36.80 -26.61
C GLY A 18 -7.91 -35.35 -26.39
N LYS A 19 -6.97 -34.60 -25.85
CA LYS A 19 -6.65 -33.23 -26.21
C LYS A 19 -5.29 -32.95 -25.63
N ASN A 20 -4.32 -32.67 -26.50
CA ASN A 20 -3.10 -31.98 -26.13
C ASN A 20 -3.54 -30.79 -25.27
N ASN A 21 -3.49 -30.94 -23.95
CA ASN A 21 -3.62 -29.88 -23.02
C ASN A 21 -2.27 -29.14 -23.10
N THR A 22 -2.09 -28.36 -24.17
CA THR A 22 -1.13 -27.27 -24.16
C THR A 22 -1.58 -26.41 -23.01
N MET A 23 -0.94 -26.57 -21.85
CA MET A 23 -1.24 -25.75 -20.66
C MET A 23 -1.16 -24.30 -21.11
N ARG A 24 -2.31 -23.65 -21.15
CA ARG A 24 -2.39 -22.22 -21.51
C ARG A 24 -1.44 -21.49 -20.60
N LYS A 25 -0.48 -20.76 -21.18
CA LYS A 25 0.43 -19.95 -20.42
C LYS A 25 -0.35 -18.93 -19.58
N MET A 26 0.12 -18.70 -18.38
CA MET A 26 -0.45 -17.71 -17.47
C MET A 26 -0.11 -16.30 -17.97
N ARG A 27 -1.12 -15.47 -18.20
CA ARG A 27 -0.95 -14.08 -18.67
C ARG A 27 -0.56 -13.22 -17.49
N VAL A 28 0.69 -12.79 -17.49
CA VAL A 28 1.31 -12.05 -16.40
C VAL A 28 1.46 -10.59 -16.75
N ALA A 29 0.95 -9.70 -15.90
CA ALA A 29 1.18 -8.28 -15.99
C ALA A 29 2.15 -7.80 -14.91
N ALA A 30 2.94 -6.78 -15.21
CA ALA A 30 3.75 -6.09 -14.21
C ALA A 30 3.18 -4.70 -13.92
N TYR A 31 3.20 -4.31 -12.64
CA TYR A 31 2.86 -2.97 -12.22
C TYR A 31 4.04 -2.27 -11.58
N CYS A 32 4.41 -1.12 -12.15
CA CYS A 32 5.54 -0.29 -11.74
C CYS A 32 5.05 1.06 -11.22
N ARG A 33 5.74 1.60 -10.20
CA ARG A 33 5.57 2.98 -9.76
C ARG A 33 6.94 3.64 -9.70
N VAL A 34 7.15 4.66 -10.54
CA VAL A 34 8.40 5.39 -10.65
C VAL A 34 8.39 6.67 -9.81
N SER A 35 9.56 7.18 -9.41
CA SER A 35 9.70 8.42 -8.63
C SER A 35 9.51 9.65 -9.52
N THR A 36 9.31 10.85 -8.92
CA THR A 36 8.92 12.09 -9.62
C THR A 36 10.09 12.96 -10.15
N GLU A 37 11.33 12.55 -9.99
CA GLU A 37 12.49 13.30 -10.52
C GLU A 37 12.74 12.91 -11.98
N GLU A 38 12.63 13.87 -12.90
CA GLU A 38 12.44 13.63 -14.34
C GLU A 38 13.53 12.81 -15.05
N GLU A 39 14.80 13.00 -14.72
CA GLU A 39 15.91 12.26 -15.35
C GLU A 39 16.10 10.85 -14.76
N GLU A 40 15.89 10.68 -13.46
CA GLU A 40 15.91 9.37 -12.81
C GLU A 40 14.68 8.52 -13.15
N GLN A 41 13.56 9.14 -13.56
CA GLN A 41 12.33 8.45 -13.92
C GLN A 41 12.45 7.62 -15.18
N GLN A 42 12.99 8.18 -16.27
CA GLN A 42 13.06 7.47 -17.56
C GLN A 42 14.00 6.26 -17.45
N GLY A 43 15.19 6.44 -16.88
CA GLY A 43 16.13 5.35 -16.65
C GLY A 43 15.58 4.29 -15.67
N SER A 44 14.87 4.70 -14.62
CA SER A 44 14.28 3.79 -13.65
C SER A 44 13.09 3.02 -14.21
N PHE A 45 12.24 3.64 -15.04
CA PHE A 45 11.11 2.95 -15.68
C PHE A 45 11.56 1.95 -16.73
N GLU A 46 12.45 2.34 -17.63
CA GLU A 46 12.98 1.44 -18.68
C GLU A 46 13.71 0.24 -18.05
N THR A 47 14.46 0.46 -16.97
CA THR A 47 15.11 -0.64 -16.23
C THR A 47 14.08 -1.59 -15.61
N GLN A 48 13.02 -1.07 -14.99
CA GLN A 48 11.96 -1.92 -14.43
C GLN A 48 11.20 -2.66 -15.52
N LYS A 49 10.92 -2.01 -16.64
CA LYS A 49 10.26 -2.62 -17.80
C LYS A 49 11.09 -3.76 -18.38
N LEU A 50 12.39 -3.55 -18.56
CA LEU A 50 13.31 -4.57 -19.03
C LEU A 50 13.34 -5.75 -18.06
N TYR A 51 13.54 -5.48 -16.76
CA TYR A 51 13.57 -6.49 -15.71
C TYR A 51 12.31 -7.38 -15.72
N TYR A 52 11.10 -6.78 -15.72
CA TYR A 52 9.88 -7.57 -15.73
C TYR A 52 9.63 -8.29 -17.04
N THR A 53 10.03 -7.70 -18.17
CA THR A 53 9.95 -8.37 -19.47
C THR A 53 10.83 -9.60 -19.50
N GLU A 54 12.08 -9.51 -19.07
CA GLU A 54 13.01 -10.63 -19.00
C GLU A 54 12.53 -11.69 -18.02
N LYS A 55 12.09 -11.28 -16.84
CA LYS A 55 11.60 -12.21 -15.80
C LYS A 55 10.38 -13.00 -16.26
N ILE A 56 9.42 -12.35 -16.91
CA ILE A 56 8.22 -13.02 -17.41
C ILE A 56 8.59 -13.96 -18.56
N ASN A 57 9.42 -13.53 -19.49
CA ASN A 57 9.80 -14.31 -20.65
C ASN A 57 10.73 -15.50 -20.30
N SER A 58 11.50 -15.40 -19.21
CA SER A 58 12.35 -16.50 -18.73
C SER A 58 11.55 -17.63 -18.09
N THR A 59 10.29 -17.39 -17.72
CA THR A 59 9.42 -18.41 -17.13
C THR A 59 8.57 -19.05 -18.23
N SER A 60 8.79 -20.33 -18.52
CA SER A 60 8.15 -21.05 -19.63
C SER A 60 6.61 -21.08 -19.56
N GLU A 61 6.07 -21.03 -18.34
CA GLU A 61 4.63 -21.08 -18.05
C GLU A 61 3.94 -19.71 -18.14
N TRP A 62 4.70 -18.63 -18.34
CA TRP A 62 4.21 -17.27 -18.34
C TRP A 62 4.19 -16.67 -19.74
N GLU A 63 3.26 -15.73 -19.95
CA GLU A 63 3.13 -14.91 -21.14
C GLU A 63 2.92 -13.46 -20.70
N LEU A 64 3.64 -12.53 -21.31
CA LEU A 64 3.53 -11.09 -20.97
C LEU A 64 2.19 -10.53 -21.44
N ALA A 65 1.31 -10.18 -20.51
CA ALA A 65 0.04 -9.52 -20.78
C ALA A 65 0.17 -7.99 -20.92
N GLY A 66 1.11 -7.39 -20.22
CA GLY A 66 1.38 -5.95 -20.27
C GLY A 66 2.20 -5.45 -19.10
N ILE A 67 2.77 -4.24 -19.26
CA ILE A 67 3.46 -3.51 -18.21
C ILE A 67 2.71 -2.20 -18.01
N TYR A 68 2.23 -2.00 -16.79
CA TYR A 68 1.47 -0.82 -16.38
C TYR A 68 2.32 0.03 -15.46
N ALA A 69 2.31 1.33 -15.66
CA ALA A 69 3.11 2.23 -14.84
C ALA A 69 2.34 3.51 -14.49
N ASP A 70 2.63 4.02 -13.31
CA ASP A 70 2.20 5.33 -12.87
C ASP A 70 3.38 6.09 -12.29
N ASP A 71 3.37 7.41 -12.46
CA ASP A 71 4.34 8.29 -11.82
C ASP A 71 4.15 8.28 -10.32
N GLY A 72 5.25 8.27 -9.57
CA GLY A 72 5.25 8.45 -8.13
C GLY A 72 4.71 9.85 -7.79
N ILE A 73 3.88 9.94 -6.77
CA ILE A 73 3.25 11.19 -6.36
C ILE A 73 4.29 12.04 -5.61
N SER A 74 4.60 13.25 -6.09
CA SER A 74 5.00 14.35 -5.22
C SER A 74 3.76 14.79 -4.43
N GLY A 75 3.89 15.00 -3.11
CA GLY A 75 2.79 15.12 -2.16
C GLY A 75 1.75 16.24 -2.36
N ILE A 76 1.72 16.91 -3.53
CA ILE A 76 0.89 18.08 -3.80
C ILE A 76 -0.17 17.85 -4.90
N HIS A 77 -0.01 16.85 -5.77
CA HIS A 77 -0.99 16.59 -6.84
C HIS A 77 -1.47 15.14 -6.84
N THR A 78 -2.76 14.95 -6.64
CA THR A 78 -3.50 13.69 -6.84
C THR A 78 -3.53 13.34 -8.33
N LYS A 79 -2.38 13.01 -8.94
CA LYS A 79 -2.39 12.46 -10.29
C LYS A 79 -3.20 11.15 -10.31
N LYS A 80 -4.05 11.02 -11.30
CA LYS A 80 -4.85 9.81 -11.56
C LYS A 80 -3.89 8.65 -11.78
N ARG A 81 -4.16 7.51 -11.14
CA ARG A 81 -3.42 6.26 -11.36
C ARG A 81 -3.97 5.59 -12.62
N ASP A 82 -3.71 6.18 -13.77
CA ASP A 82 -4.32 5.73 -15.02
C ASP A 82 -3.79 4.35 -15.42
N GLY A 83 -2.49 4.06 -15.22
CA GLY A 83 -1.89 2.76 -15.44
C GLY A 83 -2.48 1.69 -14.51
N PHE A 84 -2.59 1.96 -13.22
CA PHE A 84 -3.21 1.04 -12.27
C PHE A 84 -4.68 0.78 -12.60
N ASN A 85 -5.43 1.83 -12.90
CA ASN A 85 -6.85 1.70 -13.23
C ASN A 85 -7.05 0.90 -14.52
N GLN A 86 -6.20 1.11 -15.52
CA GLN A 86 -6.21 0.33 -16.75
C GLN A 86 -5.90 -1.14 -16.49
N MET A 87 -4.88 -1.43 -15.67
CA MET A 87 -4.56 -2.79 -15.25
C MET A 87 -5.77 -3.46 -14.56
N ILE A 88 -6.42 -2.78 -13.63
CA ILE A 88 -7.61 -3.31 -12.95
C ILE A 88 -8.77 -3.57 -13.93
N GLN A 89 -8.96 -2.70 -14.91
CA GLN A 89 -9.97 -2.94 -15.96
C GLN A 89 -9.63 -4.17 -16.80
N ASP A 90 -8.38 -4.35 -17.19
CA ASP A 90 -7.94 -5.51 -17.96
C ASP A 90 -8.00 -6.81 -17.14
N CYS A 91 -7.79 -6.73 -15.82
CA CYS A 91 -8.09 -7.81 -14.88
C CYS A 91 -9.57 -8.22 -14.92
N LYS A 92 -10.49 -7.25 -14.81
CA LYS A 92 -11.94 -7.51 -14.88
C LYS A 92 -12.38 -8.10 -16.22
N LYS A 93 -11.69 -7.74 -17.31
CA LYS A 93 -11.88 -8.31 -18.65
C LYS A 93 -11.21 -9.68 -18.84
N LYS A 94 -10.63 -10.24 -17.77
CA LYS A 94 -9.92 -11.54 -17.78
C LYS A 94 -8.78 -11.59 -18.80
N LYS A 95 -8.06 -10.51 -19.01
CA LYS A 95 -6.86 -10.46 -19.85
C LYS A 95 -5.58 -10.77 -19.09
N ILE A 96 -5.63 -10.75 -17.75
CA ILE A 96 -4.52 -10.94 -16.83
C ILE A 96 -4.90 -12.04 -15.85
N ASP A 97 -3.97 -12.96 -15.58
CA ASP A 97 -4.13 -14.05 -14.63
C ASP A 97 -3.26 -13.84 -13.37
N LEU A 98 -2.14 -13.09 -13.49
CA LEU A 98 -1.20 -12.81 -12.42
C LEU A 98 -0.63 -11.40 -12.55
N ILE A 99 -0.48 -10.71 -11.41
CA ILE A 99 0.19 -9.41 -11.34
C ILE A 99 1.51 -9.55 -10.58
N LEU A 100 2.60 -9.01 -11.15
CA LEU A 100 3.88 -8.84 -10.47
C LEU A 100 4.04 -7.38 -10.06
N THR A 101 4.51 -7.13 -8.85
CA THR A 101 4.86 -5.78 -8.38
C THR A 101 5.98 -5.85 -7.36
N LYS A 102 6.78 -4.79 -7.29
CA LYS A 102 7.96 -4.74 -6.43
C LYS A 102 7.62 -4.86 -4.95
N SER A 103 6.54 -4.21 -4.49
CA SER A 103 6.18 -4.19 -3.07
C SER A 103 4.71 -3.78 -2.86
N ILE A 104 4.18 -4.07 -1.66
CA ILE A 104 2.85 -3.65 -1.23
C ILE A 104 2.71 -2.13 -1.32
N SER A 105 3.72 -1.38 -0.87
CA SER A 105 3.73 0.09 -0.88
C SER A 105 3.76 0.70 -2.29
N ARG A 106 4.20 -0.07 -3.30
CA ARG A 106 4.16 0.34 -4.71
C ARG A 106 2.82 0.00 -5.36
N PHE A 107 2.16 -1.07 -4.89
CA PHE A 107 0.90 -1.54 -5.45
C PHE A 107 -0.28 -0.61 -5.14
N ALA A 108 -0.41 -0.11 -3.91
CA ALA A 108 -1.48 0.81 -3.53
C ALA A 108 -0.95 2.04 -2.78
N ARG A 109 -1.83 3.03 -2.55
CA ARG A 109 -1.47 4.29 -1.87
C ARG A 109 -1.26 4.09 -0.38
N ASN A 110 -1.98 3.17 0.18
CA ASN A 110 -1.88 2.74 1.57
C ASN A 110 -2.18 1.24 1.66
N THR A 111 -1.89 0.65 2.78
CA THR A 111 -2.02 -0.79 2.97
C THR A 111 -3.49 -1.24 2.99
N LEU A 112 -4.43 -0.38 3.44
CA LEU A 112 -5.87 -0.69 3.41
C LEU A 112 -6.38 -0.84 1.99
N ASP A 113 -5.99 0.07 1.09
CA ASP A 113 -6.31 -0.05 -0.34
C ASP A 113 -5.72 -1.33 -0.92
N SER A 114 -4.47 -1.69 -0.53
CA SER A 114 -3.84 -2.95 -0.96
C SER A 114 -4.68 -4.17 -0.59
N ILE A 115 -5.19 -4.22 0.64
CA ILE A 115 -6.07 -5.30 1.13
C ILE A 115 -7.34 -5.40 0.27
N GLN A 116 -7.99 -4.27 0.01
CA GLN A 116 -9.22 -4.23 -0.79
C GLN A 116 -8.98 -4.72 -2.23
N TYR A 117 -7.93 -4.22 -2.89
CA TYR A 117 -7.60 -4.64 -4.24
C TYR A 117 -7.20 -6.12 -4.33
N VAL A 118 -6.39 -6.61 -3.40
CA VAL A 118 -6.00 -8.03 -3.35
C VAL A 118 -7.22 -8.93 -3.17
N ARG A 119 -8.16 -8.56 -2.28
CA ARG A 119 -9.43 -9.30 -2.09
C ARG A 119 -10.24 -9.32 -3.37
N MET A 120 -10.43 -8.16 -4.02
CA MET A 120 -11.18 -8.04 -5.25
C MET A 120 -10.56 -8.89 -6.37
N LEU A 121 -9.24 -8.81 -6.55
CA LEU A 121 -8.50 -9.57 -7.56
C LEU A 121 -8.60 -11.08 -7.30
N LYS A 122 -8.44 -11.50 -6.05
CA LYS A 122 -8.61 -12.91 -5.66
C LYS A 122 -10.02 -13.42 -5.93
N ALA A 123 -11.06 -12.61 -5.67
CA ALA A 123 -12.44 -12.99 -5.94
C ALA A 123 -12.73 -13.24 -7.44
N ILE A 124 -11.98 -12.61 -8.34
CA ILE A 124 -12.05 -12.83 -9.79
C ILE A 124 -11.00 -13.82 -10.32
N GLY A 125 -10.25 -14.47 -9.41
CA GLY A 125 -9.28 -15.52 -9.74
C GLY A 125 -7.89 -15.00 -10.16
N ILE A 126 -7.53 -13.76 -9.84
CA ILE A 126 -6.25 -13.15 -10.18
C ILE A 126 -5.37 -13.09 -8.94
N ALA A 127 -4.14 -13.58 -9.07
CA ALA A 127 -3.14 -13.51 -8.02
C ALA A 127 -2.25 -12.27 -8.14
N VAL A 128 -1.61 -11.90 -7.02
CA VAL A 128 -0.60 -10.83 -6.96
C VAL A 128 0.64 -11.38 -6.29
N ILE A 129 1.81 -11.09 -6.85
CA ILE A 129 3.12 -11.37 -6.23
C ILE A 129 3.78 -10.05 -5.85
N PHE A 130 4.07 -9.90 -4.57
CA PHE A 130 4.85 -8.81 -3.99
C PHE A 130 6.28 -9.31 -3.78
N GLU A 131 7.21 -8.87 -4.64
CA GLU A 131 8.57 -9.42 -4.68
C GLU A 131 9.36 -9.12 -3.42
N LYS A 132 9.33 -7.87 -2.95
CA LYS A 132 10.09 -7.42 -1.77
C LYS A 132 9.68 -8.17 -0.51
N GLU A 133 8.39 -8.38 -0.34
CA GLU A 133 7.80 -9.06 0.82
C GLU A 133 7.76 -10.58 0.64
N ASN A 134 8.11 -11.09 -0.55
CA ASN A 134 8.02 -12.51 -0.91
C ASN A 134 6.63 -13.10 -0.67
N ILE A 135 5.59 -12.34 -1.00
CA ILE A 135 4.20 -12.73 -0.82
C ILE A 135 3.60 -13.12 -2.18
N ASN A 136 3.05 -14.33 -2.26
CA ASN A 136 2.26 -14.80 -3.40
C ASN A 136 0.82 -15.09 -2.94
N THR A 137 -0.13 -14.30 -3.44
CA THR A 137 -1.53 -14.43 -3.02
C THR A 137 -2.24 -15.66 -3.59
N SER A 138 -1.65 -16.36 -4.57
CA SER A 138 -2.21 -17.61 -5.12
C SER A 138 -2.11 -18.76 -4.11
N THR A 139 -1.00 -18.79 -3.35
CA THR A 139 -0.69 -19.89 -2.41
C THR A 139 -1.26 -19.66 -1.01
N MET A 140 -1.76 -18.45 -0.72
CA MET A 140 -2.27 -18.07 0.58
C MET A 140 -3.80 -18.09 0.61
N ASN A 141 -4.38 -18.53 1.74
CA ASN A 141 -5.80 -18.35 1.97
C ASN A 141 -6.15 -16.88 2.25
N SER A 142 -7.43 -16.51 2.16
CA SER A 142 -7.87 -15.11 2.30
C SER A 142 -7.58 -14.53 3.68
N GLU A 143 -7.70 -15.33 4.74
CA GLU A 143 -7.45 -14.91 6.12
C GLU A 143 -5.96 -14.65 6.37
N MET A 144 -5.09 -15.51 5.84
CA MET A 144 -3.64 -15.34 5.94
C MET A 144 -3.17 -14.08 5.20
N ILE A 145 -3.70 -13.82 3.99
CA ILE A 145 -3.41 -12.58 3.24
C ILE A 145 -3.80 -11.36 4.07
N LEU A 146 -4.99 -11.39 4.68
CA LEU A 146 -5.45 -10.29 5.51
C LEU A 146 -4.57 -10.06 6.73
N THR A 147 -4.21 -11.13 7.43
CA THR A 147 -3.36 -11.04 8.61
C THR A 147 -2.00 -10.43 8.26
N VAL A 148 -1.35 -10.93 7.20
CA VAL A 148 -0.05 -10.43 6.77
C VAL A 148 -0.13 -8.96 6.32
N LEU A 149 -1.09 -8.61 5.47
CA LEU A 149 -1.24 -7.23 4.99
C LEU A 149 -1.63 -6.27 6.12
N SER A 150 -2.44 -6.71 7.09
CA SER A 150 -2.78 -5.89 8.26
C SER A 150 -1.58 -5.66 9.18
N ALA A 151 -0.72 -6.67 9.37
CA ALA A 151 0.53 -6.51 10.11
C ALA A 151 1.47 -5.50 9.43
N PHE A 152 1.56 -5.50 8.09
CA PHE A 152 2.32 -4.49 7.35
C PHE A 152 1.71 -3.09 7.50
N ALA A 153 0.38 -2.94 7.49
CA ALA A 153 -0.30 -1.67 7.73
C ALA A 153 0.03 -1.09 9.11
N GLN A 154 0.01 -1.94 10.12
CA GLN A 154 0.37 -1.58 11.48
C GLN A 154 1.83 -1.09 11.56
N ALA A 155 2.77 -1.88 11.04
CA ALA A 155 4.19 -1.55 11.04
C ALA A 155 4.50 -0.25 10.28
N GLU A 156 3.84 0.00 9.14
CA GLU A 156 3.97 1.24 8.37
C GLU A 156 3.48 2.44 9.18
N SER A 157 2.31 2.34 9.84
CA SER A 157 1.75 3.39 10.70
C SER A 157 2.67 3.72 11.88
N GLU A 158 3.23 2.71 12.54
CA GLU A 158 4.18 2.88 13.64
C GLU A 158 5.48 3.56 13.16
N SER A 159 6.00 3.15 12.00
CA SER A 159 7.20 3.74 11.39
C SER A 159 6.99 5.22 11.06
N ILE A 160 5.86 5.59 10.47
CA ILE A 160 5.50 6.98 10.17
C ILE A 160 5.43 7.79 11.47
N SER A 161 4.75 7.28 12.50
CA SER A 161 4.64 7.95 13.80
C SER A 161 6.01 8.20 14.43
N GLN A 162 6.90 7.21 14.43
CA GLN A 162 8.26 7.34 14.95
C GLN A 162 9.08 8.35 14.14
N ASN A 163 8.98 8.35 12.81
CA ASN A 163 9.70 9.30 11.96
C ASN A 163 9.23 10.74 12.19
N VAL A 164 7.92 10.98 12.32
CA VAL A 164 7.35 12.29 12.66
C VAL A 164 7.85 12.75 14.04
N ALA A 165 7.82 11.87 15.04
CA ALA A 165 8.31 12.19 16.39
C ALA A 165 9.81 12.53 16.38
N ARG A 166 10.61 11.75 15.62
CA ARG A 166 12.05 12.00 15.44
C ARG A 166 12.30 13.34 14.75
N GLY A 167 11.58 13.62 13.66
CA GLY A 167 11.68 14.89 12.92
C GLY A 167 11.35 16.09 13.81
N LYS A 168 10.29 16.03 14.62
CA LYS A 168 9.92 17.07 15.58
C LYS A 168 11.02 17.26 16.64
N ARG A 169 11.56 16.17 17.22
CA ARG A 169 12.65 16.27 18.21
C ARG A 169 13.92 16.89 17.61
N MET A 170 14.27 16.55 16.38
CA MET A 170 15.41 17.17 15.69
C MET A 170 15.17 18.65 15.43
N GLY A 171 13.97 19.05 14.98
CA GLY A 171 13.59 20.45 14.82
C GLY A 171 13.71 21.23 16.13
N PHE A 172 13.23 20.68 17.24
CA PHE A 172 13.36 21.31 18.56
C PHE A 172 14.81 21.48 19.00
N ARG A 173 15.67 20.46 18.78
CA ARG A 173 17.11 20.57 19.06
C ARG A 173 17.82 21.65 18.24
N GLN A 174 17.31 21.94 17.03
CA GLN A 174 17.81 22.99 16.14
C GLN A 174 17.17 24.36 16.43
N GLY A 175 16.34 24.49 17.47
CA GLY A 175 15.60 25.73 17.77
C GLY A 175 14.47 26.05 16.77
N LYS A 176 14.14 25.11 15.86
CA LYS A 176 13.01 25.27 14.93
C LYS A 176 11.72 24.86 15.64
N PHE A 177 10.96 25.85 16.05
CA PHE A 177 9.73 25.67 16.79
C PHE A 177 8.53 26.11 15.93
N PRO A 178 7.71 25.21 15.40
CA PRO A 178 6.46 25.58 14.74
C PRO A 178 5.46 26.02 15.83
N PHE A 179 5.43 27.33 16.11
CA PHE A 179 4.54 27.89 17.12
C PHE A 179 3.22 28.31 16.45
N PRO A 180 2.07 27.77 16.86
CA PRO A 180 0.78 28.06 16.23
C PRO A 180 0.19 29.36 16.77
N TYR A 181 0.78 30.50 16.41
CA TYR A 181 0.39 31.84 16.90
C TYR A 181 -1.10 32.14 16.79
N GLY A 182 -1.81 31.62 15.79
CA GLY A 182 -3.24 31.83 15.62
C GLY A 182 -4.14 30.99 16.55
N GLN A 183 -3.55 30.06 17.33
CA GLN A 183 -4.29 29.14 18.21
C GLN A 183 -3.89 29.24 19.66
N ILE A 184 -2.87 30.02 19.97
CA ILE A 184 -2.35 30.19 21.34
C ILE A 184 -2.49 31.65 21.72
N LEU A 185 -3.26 31.91 22.77
CA LEU A 185 -3.42 33.24 23.38
C LEU A 185 -2.11 33.65 24.09
N GLY A 186 -1.80 34.93 24.14
CA GLY A 186 -0.67 35.49 24.88
C GLY A 186 0.61 35.63 24.09
N TYR A 187 0.66 35.12 22.83
CA TYR A 187 1.86 35.17 22.02
C TYR A 187 1.58 35.61 20.58
N ARG A 188 2.47 36.43 20.03
CA ARG A 188 2.52 36.78 18.61
C ARG A 188 3.88 36.41 18.00
N LYS A 189 3.96 36.41 16.69
CA LYS A 189 5.24 36.21 15.97
C LYS A 189 6.02 37.53 16.02
N GLY A 190 7.16 37.53 16.69
CA GLY A 190 8.09 38.66 16.69
C GLY A 190 8.80 38.86 15.35
N LEU A 191 9.49 40.00 15.22
CA LEU A 191 10.24 40.35 13.99
C LEU A 191 11.39 39.37 13.70
N ASP A 192 11.94 38.76 14.71
CA ASP A 192 12.98 37.69 14.61
C ASP A 192 12.39 36.29 14.37
N GLY A 193 11.06 36.20 14.23
CA GLY A 193 10.33 34.94 14.03
C GLY A 193 10.10 34.12 15.29
N LYS A 194 10.57 34.59 16.46
CA LYS A 194 10.36 33.95 17.76
C LYS A 194 9.06 34.38 18.42
N PRO A 195 8.53 33.60 19.37
CA PRO A 195 7.37 34.00 20.15
C PRO A 195 7.63 35.28 20.98
N GLU A 196 6.83 36.28 20.80
CA GLU A 196 6.79 37.53 21.60
C GLU A 196 5.52 37.55 22.44
N VAL A 197 5.64 37.90 23.72
CA VAL A 197 4.48 37.93 24.65
C VAL A 197 3.63 39.17 24.35
N ILE A 198 2.31 38.98 24.28
CA ILE A 198 1.32 40.03 24.23
C ILE A 198 0.93 40.35 25.68
N PRO A 199 1.31 41.51 26.23
CA PRO A 199 1.14 41.81 27.69
C PRO A 199 -0.30 41.67 28.16
N GLU A 200 -1.25 42.22 27.42
CA GLU A 200 -2.68 42.23 27.74
C GLU A 200 -3.27 40.82 27.83
N GLU A 201 -2.95 39.98 26.87
CA GLU A 201 -3.39 38.58 26.84
C GLU A 201 -2.68 37.74 27.91
N ALA A 202 -1.42 38.04 28.19
CA ALA A 202 -0.65 37.36 29.23
C ALA A 202 -1.22 37.57 30.64
N GLU A 203 -1.79 38.75 30.92
CA GLU A 203 -2.49 39.00 32.19
C GLU A 203 -3.72 38.11 32.36
N VAL A 204 -4.51 37.94 31.29
CA VAL A 204 -5.68 37.06 31.30
C VAL A 204 -5.25 35.62 31.57
N ILE A 205 -4.19 35.14 30.88
CA ILE A 205 -3.66 33.79 31.09
C ILE A 205 -3.18 33.60 32.53
N ARG A 206 -2.44 34.53 33.09
CA ARG A 206 -1.99 34.48 34.50
C ARG A 206 -3.17 34.43 35.45
N MET A 207 -4.20 35.19 35.20
CA MET A 207 -5.43 35.19 36.01
C MET A 207 -6.12 33.82 35.96
N ILE A 208 -6.23 33.22 34.77
CA ILE A 208 -6.82 31.87 34.58
C ILE A 208 -6.02 30.83 35.37
N PHE A 209 -4.68 30.82 35.22
CA PHE A 209 -3.83 29.86 35.91
C PHE A 209 -3.86 30.05 37.43
N ASN A 210 -3.83 31.29 37.93
CA ASN A 210 -3.91 31.58 39.35
C ASN A 210 -5.25 31.14 39.95
N SER A 211 -6.36 31.41 39.26
CA SER A 211 -7.69 30.96 39.67
C SER A 211 -7.77 29.43 39.75
N TYR A 212 -7.23 28.74 38.77
CA TYR A 212 -7.18 27.26 38.77
C TYR A 212 -6.33 26.74 39.94
N LEU A 213 -5.15 27.30 40.18
CA LEU A 213 -4.29 26.93 41.32
C LEU A 213 -4.92 27.18 42.67
N GLN A 214 -5.81 28.17 42.76
CA GLN A 214 -6.62 28.46 43.97
C GLN A 214 -7.83 27.54 44.13
N GLY A 215 -8.02 26.57 43.23
CA GLY A 215 -9.08 25.56 43.32
C GLY A 215 -10.36 25.91 42.58
N ALA A 216 -10.38 26.99 41.78
CA ALA A 216 -11.54 27.26 40.93
C ALA A 216 -11.75 26.20 39.85
N SER A 217 -13.00 25.79 39.63
CA SER A 217 -13.32 24.83 38.57
C SER A 217 -13.21 25.48 37.19
N LEU A 218 -12.99 24.69 36.15
CA LEU A 218 -12.94 25.16 34.74
C LEU A 218 -14.24 25.85 34.32
N GLN A 219 -15.39 25.48 34.93
CA GLN A 219 -16.67 26.15 34.67
C GLN A 219 -16.76 27.55 35.34
N THR A 220 -16.07 27.73 36.45
CA THR A 220 -16.04 29.00 37.19
C THR A 220 -15.10 30.01 36.53
N ILE A 221 -14.05 29.52 35.85
CA ILE A 221 -13.05 30.32 35.16
C ILE A 221 -13.53 30.76 33.77
N LYS A 222 -14.49 30.07 33.19
CA LYS A 222 -15.05 30.34 31.87
C LYS A 222 -15.96 31.55 31.87
#